data_bec381e857cf61a8e453ea842ce05349
#
_entry.id   bec381e857cf61a8e453ea842ce05349
#
_cell.length_a   1.000
_cell.length_b   1.000
_cell.length_c   1.000
_cell.angle_alpha   90.00
_cell.angle_beta   90.00
_cell.angle_gamma   90.00
#
_symmetry.space_group_name_H-M   'P 1'
#
loop_
_entity.id
_entity.type
_entity.pdbx_description
1 polymer ?
#
loop_
_entity_poly.entity_id
_entity_poly.type
_entity_poly.pdbx_seq_one_letter_code
_entity_poly.pdbx_strand_id
1 'polypeptide(L)'
;MSLSLVTAPTVEPVSLAEAKLHLRVTVADDDALISGLIPAARDYCETVTHRAIPLQTWDDKRDGFPDDGVIWLPKAPLVSVTSVTYVDPNGVTQTWSSTLYTVDAPVGPKARAGCVVPNYSLSFPSTRDVINAVTIRFVAGYAAVPSMIAACLKEHVRAHYGRGADDRAEILQWIDRTLWAFKSF
;
A
#
# COMPACT_ATOMS: atom_id res chain seq x y z
N MET A 1 9.95 -4.29 -13.75
CA MET A 1 8.76 -3.98 -12.92
C MET A 1 9.07 -2.78 -12.04
N SER A 2 8.25 -1.75 -12.07
CA SER A 2 8.36 -0.57 -11.20
C SER A 2 6.99 -0.17 -10.65
N LEU A 3 6.98 0.24 -9.37
CA LEU A 3 5.78 0.70 -8.69
C LEU A 3 5.90 2.20 -8.41
N SER A 4 4.89 2.97 -8.79
CA SER A 4 4.86 4.42 -8.54
C SER A 4 3.56 4.84 -7.87
N LEU A 5 3.67 5.70 -6.85
CA LEU A 5 2.53 6.31 -6.19
C LEU A 5 1.96 7.41 -7.09
N VAL A 6 0.68 7.31 -7.42
CA VAL A 6 -0.05 8.28 -8.25
C VAL A 6 -0.80 9.28 -7.37
N THR A 7 -1.50 8.76 -6.36
CA THR A 7 -2.23 9.59 -5.41
C THR A 7 -1.89 9.14 -4.01
N ALA A 8 -1.27 10.04 -3.25
CA ALA A 8 -0.97 9.85 -1.84
C ALA A 8 -2.25 9.80 -1.00
N PRO A 9 -2.21 9.22 0.21
CA PRO A 9 -3.35 9.23 1.10
C PRO A 9 -3.76 10.66 1.46
N THR A 10 -5.06 10.92 1.46
CA THR A 10 -5.63 12.22 1.83
C THR A 10 -5.86 12.38 3.33
N VAL A 11 -5.89 11.26 4.05
CA VAL A 11 -6.11 11.21 5.50
C VAL A 11 -5.10 10.25 6.12
N GLU A 12 -4.43 10.70 7.17
CA GLU A 12 -3.54 9.84 7.93
C GLU A 12 -4.34 8.87 8.82
N PRO A 13 -3.82 7.65 9.07
CA PRO A 13 -4.52 6.62 9.84
C PRO A 13 -4.64 6.92 11.34
N VAL A 14 -3.87 7.88 11.82
CA VAL A 14 -3.90 8.39 13.20
C VAL A 14 -3.91 9.92 13.12
N SER A 15 -4.88 10.54 13.76
CA SER A 15 -4.97 11.99 13.85
C SER A 15 -3.97 12.56 14.87
N LEU A 16 -3.65 13.86 14.73
CA LEU A 16 -2.84 14.58 15.74
C LEU A 16 -3.45 14.46 17.14
N ALA A 17 -4.77 14.58 17.26
CA ALA A 17 -5.46 14.49 18.54
C ALA A 17 -5.30 13.10 19.19
N GLU A 18 -5.42 12.02 18.40
CA GLU A 18 -5.20 10.65 18.88
C GLU A 18 -3.74 10.41 19.28
N ALA A 19 -2.78 10.92 18.49
CA ALA A 19 -1.36 10.84 18.82
C ALA A 19 -1.05 11.57 20.12
N LYS A 20 -1.53 12.81 20.29
CA LYS A 20 -1.36 13.58 21.53
C LYS A 20 -1.99 12.90 22.73
N LEU A 21 -3.21 12.36 22.58
CA LEU A 21 -3.87 11.60 23.65
C LEU A 21 -3.01 10.38 24.08
N HIS A 22 -2.46 9.65 23.12
CA HIS A 22 -1.60 8.50 23.38
C HIS A 22 -0.31 8.91 24.11
N LEU A 23 0.29 10.03 23.70
CA LEU A 23 1.49 10.61 24.31
C LEU A 23 1.24 11.33 25.63
N ARG A 24 -0.02 11.55 26.02
CA ARG A 24 -0.46 12.38 27.17
C ARG A 24 0.03 13.83 27.07
N VAL A 25 0.10 14.38 25.84
CA VAL A 25 0.46 15.76 25.55
C VAL A 25 -0.78 16.62 25.43
N THR A 26 -0.90 17.67 26.25
CA THR A 26 -2.05 18.57 26.25
C THR A 26 -1.76 19.94 25.66
N VAL A 27 -0.48 20.33 25.63
CA VAL A 27 0.00 21.62 25.08
C VAL A 27 0.18 21.57 23.58
N ALA A 28 0.19 22.70 22.91
CA ALA A 28 0.30 22.79 21.44
C ALA A 28 1.76 22.96 20.95
N ASP A 29 2.70 23.14 21.85
CA ASP A 29 4.09 23.49 21.51
C ASP A 29 4.76 22.43 20.61
N ASP A 30 4.39 21.16 20.78
CA ASP A 30 4.94 20.03 20.03
C ASP A 30 4.05 19.56 18.87
N ASP A 31 2.97 20.27 18.55
CA ASP A 31 2.00 19.85 17.52
C ASP A 31 2.65 19.65 16.14
N ALA A 32 3.56 20.54 15.76
CA ALA A 32 4.28 20.42 14.50
C ALA A 32 5.20 19.19 14.46
N LEU A 33 5.90 18.91 15.57
CA LEU A 33 6.76 17.73 15.70
C LEU A 33 5.93 16.44 15.60
N ILE A 34 4.87 16.35 16.40
CA ILE A 34 4.00 15.15 16.43
C ILE A 34 3.34 14.94 15.05
N SER A 35 2.86 16.01 14.41
CA SER A 35 2.28 15.94 13.06
C SER A 35 3.27 15.39 12.02
N GLY A 36 4.55 15.72 12.14
CA GLY A 36 5.60 15.19 11.27
C GLY A 36 5.94 13.72 11.54
N LEU A 37 5.74 13.22 12.75
CA LEU A 37 6.00 11.83 13.12
C LEU A 37 4.92 10.87 12.63
N ILE A 38 3.69 11.33 12.42
CA ILE A 38 2.57 10.49 11.98
C ILE A 38 2.81 9.89 10.59
N PRO A 39 3.11 10.67 9.52
CA PRO A 39 3.42 10.10 8.22
C PRO A 39 4.67 9.23 8.23
N ALA A 40 5.69 9.57 9.02
CA ALA A 40 6.88 8.73 9.17
C ALA A 40 6.55 7.35 9.79
N ALA A 41 5.65 7.32 10.77
CA ALA A 41 5.16 6.07 11.34
C ALA A 41 4.38 5.25 10.32
N ARG A 42 3.56 5.88 9.48
CA ARG A 42 2.84 5.22 8.39
C ARG A 42 3.81 4.60 7.39
N ASP A 43 4.78 5.37 6.92
CA ASP A 43 5.77 4.91 5.94
C ASP A 43 6.58 3.72 6.48
N TYR A 44 6.93 3.74 7.77
CA TYR A 44 7.55 2.60 8.43
C TYR A 44 6.67 1.36 8.41
N CYS A 45 5.41 1.48 8.84
CA CYS A 45 4.48 0.35 8.87
C CYS A 45 4.19 -0.19 7.45
N GLU A 46 4.07 0.67 6.43
CA GLU A 46 3.91 0.28 5.02
C GLU A 46 5.13 -0.45 4.48
N THR A 47 6.33 -0.03 4.90
CA THR A 47 7.59 -0.68 4.51
C THR A 47 7.70 -2.08 5.11
N VAL A 48 7.41 -2.23 6.41
CA VAL A 48 7.49 -3.52 7.10
C VAL A 48 6.44 -4.51 6.59
N THR A 49 5.22 -4.04 6.32
CA THR A 49 4.09 -4.90 5.93
C THR A 49 3.97 -5.13 4.43
N HIS A 50 4.64 -4.33 3.60
CA HIS A 50 4.45 -4.24 2.14
C HIS A 50 3.01 -3.88 1.73
N ARG A 51 2.23 -3.25 2.62
CA ARG A 51 0.84 -2.86 2.40
C ARG A 51 0.72 -1.36 2.11
N ALA A 52 -0.37 -0.97 1.50
CA ALA A 52 -0.87 0.40 1.58
C ALA A 52 -1.76 0.50 2.83
N ILE A 53 -1.49 1.41 3.75
CA ILE A 53 -2.25 1.49 5.00
C ILE A 53 -3.50 2.35 4.84
N PRO A 54 -3.47 3.64 4.47
CA PRO A 54 -4.66 4.31 3.97
C PRO A 54 -4.89 4.01 2.49
N LEU A 55 -6.02 4.45 1.96
CA LEU A 55 -6.31 4.35 0.53
C LEU A 55 -5.34 5.19 -0.30
N GLN A 56 -4.75 4.56 -1.31
CA GLN A 56 -3.74 5.15 -2.21
C GLN A 56 -3.94 4.62 -3.62
N THR A 57 -3.57 5.41 -4.62
CA THR A 57 -3.57 4.98 -6.02
C THR A 57 -2.13 4.74 -6.49
N TRP A 58 -1.92 3.62 -7.14
CA TRP A 58 -0.62 3.15 -7.61
C TRP A 58 -0.65 2.80 -9.09
N ASP A 59 0.48 2.99 -9.77
CA ASP A 59 0.77 2.42 -11.08
C ASP A 59 1.83 1.33 -10.92
N ASP A 60 1.48 0.11 -11.29
CA ASP A 60 2.40 -1.01 -11.47
C ASP A 60 2.77 -1.11 -12.94
N LYS A 61 4.04 -0.87 -13.25
CA LYS A 61 4.57 -0.86 -14.61
C LYS A 61 5.45 -2.09 -14.85
N ARG A 62 5.20 -2.77 -15.97
CA ARG A 62 5.86 -4.01 -16.37
C ARG A 62 6.25 -3.94 -17.83
N ASP A 63 7.27 -4.69 -18.22
CA ASP A 63 7.74 -4.75 -19.62
C ASP A 63 6.85 -5.62 -20.50
N GLY A 64 6.02 -6.48 -19.90
CA GLY A 64 5.03 -7.32 -20.56
C GLY A 64 4.05 -7.93 -19.58
N PHE A 65 3.06 -8.63 -20.11
CA PHE A 65 2.18 -9.47 -19.30
C PHE A 65 2.92 -10.73 -18.85
N PRO A 66 2.58 -11.29 -17.67
CA PRO A 66 3.24 -12.50 -17.17
C PRO A 66 2.78 -13.75 -17.92
N ASP A 67 3.69 -14.71 -18.10
CA ASP A 67 3.43 -15.97 -18.81
C ASP A 67 2.55 -16.94 -17.99
N ASP A 68 2.52 -16.80 -16.67
CA ASP A 68 1.71 -17.63 -15.76
C ASP A 68 0.22 -17.27 -15.77
N GLY A 69 -0.17 -16.27 -16.54
CA GLY A 69 -1.58 -15.86 -16.69
C GLY A 69 -2.14 -15.06 -15.51
N VAL A 70 -1.32 -14.62 -14.54
CA VAL A 70 -1.79 -13.90 -13.35
C VAL A 70 -0.96 -12.66 -13.10
N ILE A 71 -1.59 -11.49 -13.04
CA ILE A 71 -0.95 -10.24 -12.59
C ILE A 71 -1.17 -10.10 -11.09
N TRP A 72 -0.18 -10.43 -10.28
CA TRP A 72 -0.18 -10.13 -8.86
C TRP A 72 0.16 -8.66 -8.62
N LEU A 73 -0.66 -7.96 -7.81
CA LEU A 73 -0.47 -6.55 -7.50
C LEU A 73 0.28 -6.39 -6.17
N PRO A 74 1.35 -5.56 -6.13
CA PRO A 74 2.32 -5.58 -5.04
C PRO A 74 1.87 -4.92 -3.74
N LYS A 75 0.70 -4.25 -3.72
CA LYS A 75 0.15 -3.59 -2.54
C LYS A 75 -1.17 -4.22 -2.13
N ALA A 76 -1.26 -4.65 -0.88
CA ALA A 76 -2.48 -5.17 -0.27
C ALA A 76 -3.01 -4.19 0.80
N PRO A 77 -4.30 -4.27 1.14
CA PRO A 77 -5.35 -4.95 0.41
C PRO A 77 -5.68 -4.24 -0.90
N LEU A 78 -5.93 -4.99 -1.96
CA LEU A 78 -6.44 -4.44 -3.21
C LEU A 78 -7.89 -4.01 -3.02
N VAL A 79 -8.23 -2.80 -3.48
CA VAL A 79 -9.60 -2.29 -3.46
C VAL A 79 -10.24 -2.41 -4.85
N SER A 80 -9.54 -1.90 -5.87
CA SER A 80 -10.01 -1.94 -7.26
C SER A 80 -8.87 -1.75 -8.25
N VAL A 81 -9.09 -2.23 -9.48
CA VAL A 81 -8.25 -1.90 -10.63
C VAL A 81 -8.98 -0.85 -11.46
N THR A 82 -8.32 0.30 -11.64
CA THR A 82 -8.88 1.44 -12.39
C THR A 82 -8.74 1.24 -13.89
N SER A 83 -7.56 0.81 -14.33
CA SER A 83 -7.28 0.54 -15.75
C SER A 83 -6.10 -0.39 -15.91
N VAL A 84 -6.10 -1.13 -17.02
CA VAL A 84 -4.95 -1.86 -17.53
C VAL A 84 -4.67 -1.32 -18.92
N THR A 85 -3.51 -0.70 -19.12
CA THR A 85 -3.09 -0.17 -20.42
C THR A 85 -1.83 -0.89 -20.88
N TYR A 86 -1.67 -1.02 -22.18
CA TYR A 86 -0.50 -1.68 -22.76
C TYR A 86 -0.14 -1.07 -24.12
N VAL A 87 1.12 -1.22 -24.52
CA VAL A 87 1.60 -0.85 -25.85
C VAL A 87 1.49 -2.06 -26.75
N ASP A 88 0.67 -1.97 -27.80
CA ASP A 88 0.49 -3.05 -28.77
C ASP A 88 1.72 -3.23 -29.66
N PRO A 89 1.84 -4.32 -30.46
CA PRO A 89 2.97 -4.54 -31.36
C PRO A 89 3.24 -3.42 -32.36
N ASN A 90 2.23 -2.60 -32.68
CA ASN A 90 2.35 -1.46 -33.58
C ASN A 90 2.88 -0.19 -32.87
N GLY A 91 3.02 -0.24 -31.53
CA GLY A 91 3.47 0.87 -30.72
C GLY A 91 2.37 1.82 -30.27
N VAL A 92 1.10 1.42 -30.40
CA VAL A 92 -0.05 2.22 -29.96
C VAL A 92 -0.44 1.80 -28.54
N THR A 93 -0.68 2.79 -27.67
CA THR A 93 -1.20 2.51 -26.32
C THR A 93 -2.67 2.13 -26.41
N GLN A 94 -2.98 0.96 -25.91
CA GLN A 94 -4.32 0.40 -25.85
C GLN A 94 -4.78 0.30 -24.38
N THR A 95 -6.10 0.31 -24.18
CA THR A 95 -6.71 -0.04 -22.88
C THR A 95 -7.32 -1.42 -22.99
N TRP A 96 -6.89 -2.33 -22.11
CA TRP A 96 -7.50 -3.64 -21.99
C TRP A 96 -8.84 -3.52 -21.27
N SER A 97 -9.93 -3.90 -21.94
CA SER A 97 -11.28 -3.73 -21.40
C SER A 97 -11.46 -4.51 -20.10
N SER A 98 -12.03 -3.87 -19.08
CA SER A 98 -12.37 -4.52 -17.80
C SER A 98 -13.36 -5.69 -17.94
N THR A 99 -14.05 -5.82 -19.08
CA THR A 99 -14.91 -6.94 -19.38
C THR A 99 -14.17 -8.21 -19.79
N LEU A 100 -12.85 -8.13 -20.04
CA LEU A 100 -12.01 -9.22 -20.52
C LEU A 100 -11.16 -9.86 -19.40
N TYR A 101 -11.20 -9.33 -18.19
CA TYR A 101 -10.47 -9.86 -17.05
C TYR A 101 -11.32 -9.85 -15.78
N THR A 102 -10.92 -10.68 -14.84
CA THR A 102 -11.47 -10.74 -13.48
C THR A 102 -10.44 -10.21 -12.49
N VAL A 103 -10.90 -9.45 -11.51
CA VAL A 103 -10.08 -8.95 -10.40
C VAL A 103 -10.42 -9.76 -9.14
N ASP A 104 -9.42 -10.41 -8.55
CA ASP A 104 -9.52 -10.99 -7.22
C ASP A 104 -8.97 -9.98 -6.20
N ALA A 105 -9.86 -9.41 -5.39
CA ALA A 105 -9.55 -8.43 -4.37
C ALA A 105 -9.92 -8.97 -2.98
N PRO A 106 -9.04 -9.76 -2.35
CA PRO A 106 -9.29 -10.32 -1.02
C PRO A 106 -9.49 -9.22 0.03
N VAL A 107 -10.48 -9.41 0.89
CA VAL A 107 -10.83 -8.46 1.94
C VAL A 107 -10.38 -8.92 3.31
N GLY A 108 -10.25 -7.97 4.25
CA GLY A 108 -9.93 -8.23 5.65
C GLY A 108 -8.57 -7.65 6.07
N PRO A 109 -8.30 -7.65 7.39
CA PRO A 109 -7.10 -6.99 7.93
C PRO A 109 -5.79 -7.65 7.50
N LYS A 110 -5.83 -8.94 7.15
CA LYS A 110 -4.68 -9.74 6.69
C LYS A 110 -4.86 -10.23 5.25
N ALA A 111 -5.68 -9.54 4.44
CA ALA A 111 -5.89 -9.91 3.05
C ALA A 111 -4.56 -10.10 2.30
N ARG A 112 -4.47 -11.16 1.50
CA ARG A 112 -3.32 -11.37 0.60
C ARG A 112 -3.30 -10.34 -0.52
N ALA A 113 -2.23 -10.32 -1.29
CA ALA A 113 -2.16 -9.55 -2.53
C ALA A 113 -3.34 -9.90 -3.45
N GLY A 114 -3.92 -8.89 -4.07
CA GLY A 114 -4.94 -9.08 -5.11
C GLY A 114 -4.31 -9.37 -6.46
N CYS A 115 -5.10 -9.86 -7.39
CA CYS A 115 -4.61 -10.15 -8.73
C CYS A 115 -5.65 -9.86 -9.83
N VAL A 116 -5.12 -9.78 -11.06
CA VAL A 116 -5.91 -9.66 -12.30
C VAL A 116 -5.64 -10.88 -13.16
N VAL A 117 -6.70 -11.52 -13.63
CA VAL A 117 -6.63 -12.74 -14.43
C VAL A 117 -7.51 -12.57 -15.68
N PRO A 118 -7.06 -12.96 -16.88
CA PRO A 118 -7.93 -13.03 -18.06
C PRO A 118 -9.17 -13.89 -17.78
N ASN A 119 -10.31 -13.52 -18.35
CA ASN A 119 -11.51 -14.34 -18.26
C ASN A 119 -11.29 -15.70 -18.94
N TYR A 120 -12.12 -16.67 -18.58
CA TYR A 120 -12.07 -18.03 -19.14
C TYR A 120 -11.93 -18.03 -20.65
N SER A 121 -11.05 -18.83 -21.19
CA SER A 121 -10.71 -18.94 -22.62
C SER A 121 -10.05 -17.70 -23.24
N LEU A 122 -9.71 -16.68 -22.47
CA LEU A 122 -8.97 -15.52 -22.95
C LEU A 122 -7.50 -15.58 -22.50
N SER A 123 -6.65 -14.87 -23.21
CA SER A 123 -5.25 -14.65 -22.86
C SER A 123 -4.97 -13.15 -22.80
N PHE A 124 -3.84 -12.79 -22.21
CA PHE A 124 -3.36 -11.42 -22.30
C PHE A 124 -3.10 -11.01 -23.76
N PRO A 125 -3.33 -9.73 -24.09
CA PRO A 125 -2.99 -9.21 -25.40
C PRO A 125 -1.47 -9.23 -25.65
N SER A 126 -1.06 -9.34 -26.91
CA SER A 126 0.35 -9.20 -27.28
C SER A 126 0.84 -7.78 -27.06
N THR A 127 2.01 -7.63 -26.47
CA THR A 127 2.66 -6.34 -26.23
C THR A 127 3.89 -6.17 -27.12
N ARG A 128 4.26 -4.91 -27.35
CA ARG A 128 5.57 -4.58 -27.92
C ARG A 128 6.65 -4.87 -26.87
N ASP A 129 7.80 -5.37 -27.32
CA ASP A 129 8.98 -5.58 -26.46
C ASP A 129 9.67 -4.24 -26.17
N VAL A 130 9.16 -3.52 -25.17
CA VAL A 130 9.70 -2.24 -24.68
C VAL A 130 9.54 -2.15 -23.15
N ILE A 131 10.40 -1.35 -22.53
CA ILE A 131 10.33 -1.09 -21.09
C ILE A 131 8.99 -0.43 -20.75
N ASN A 132 8.34 -0.89 -19.67
CA ASN A 132 7.05 -0.40 -19.19
C ASN A 132 5.92 -0.53 -20.23
N ALA A 133 5.92 -1.59 -21.03
CA ALA A 133 4.89 -1.84 -22.04
C ALA A 133 3.49 -2.01 -21.44
N VAL A 134 3.37 -2.40 -20.16
CA VAL A 134 2.08 -2.59 -19.46
C VAL A 134 2.04 -1.70 -18.23
N THR A 135 0.93 -1.02 -18.01
CA THR A 135 0.67 -0.24 -16.79
C THR A 135 -0.68 -0.62 -16.20
N ILE A 136 -0.66 -1.04 -14.95
CA ILE A 136 -1.87 -1.35 -14.18
C ILE A 136 -2.07 -0.25 -13.14
N ARG A 137 -3.14 0.53 -13.28
CA ARG A 137 -3.55 1.51 -12.26
C ARG A 137 -4.54 0.89 -11.32
N PHE A 138 -4.25 0.95 -10.02
CA PHE A 138 -5.09 0.33 -9.01
C PHE A 138 -5.14 1.14 -7.72
N VAL A 139 -6.18 0.93 -6.94
CA VAL A 139 -6.36 1.48 -5.60
C VAL A 139 -6.11 0.36 -4.60
N ALA A 140 -5.25 0.63 -3.64
CA ALA A 140 -4.97 -0.27 -2.53
C ALA A 140 -5.02 0.49 -1.20
N GLY A 141 -5.23 -0.24 -0.11
CA GLY A 141 -5.24 0.30 1.24
C GLY A 141 -6.53 -0.01 2.00
N TYR A 142 -6.53 0.37 3.25
CA TYR A 142 -7.70 0.16 4.12
C TYR A 142 -8.59 1.41 4.13
N ALA A 143 -9.90 1.23 3.91
CA ALA A 143 -10.89 2.29 4.17
C ALA A 143 -11.02 2.57 5.68
N ALA A 144 -10.86 1.53 6.52
CA ALA A 144 -10.73 1.64 7.96
C ALA A 144 -9.50 0.84 8.41
N VAL A 145 -8.51 1.53 8.94
CA VAL A 145 -7.23 0.92 9.33
C VAL A 145 -7.44 -0.04 10.50
N PRO A 146 -6.94 -1.28 10.43
CA PRO A 146 -7.04 -2.23 11.54
C PRO A 146 -6.46 -1.66 12.84
N SER A 147 -7.16 -1.84 13.95
CA SER A 147 -6.81 -1.27 15.25
C SER A 147 -5.38 -1.62 15.71
N MET A 148 -4.91 -2.82 15.37
CA MET A 148 -3.54 -3.24 15.69
C MET A 148 -2.50 -2.43 14.90
N ILE A 149 -2.74 -2.14 13.62
CA ILE A 149 -1.86 -1.28 12.82
C ILE A 149 -1.89 0.15 13.39
N ALA A 150 -3.08 0.67 13.72
CA ALA A 150 -3.20 1.98 14.36
C ALA A 150 -2.49 2.05 15.74
N ALA A 151 -2.46 0.96 16.50
CA ALA A 151 -1.68 0.87 17.72
C ALA A 151 -0.17 0.91 17.45
N CYS A 152 0.31 0.15 16.47
CA CYS A 152 1.71 0.18 16.06
C CYS A 152 2.15 1.58 15.59
N LEU A 153 1.31 2.28 14.84
CA LEU A 153 1.57 3.66 14.41
C LEU A 153 1.74 4.60 15.62
N LYS A 154 0.83 4.53 16.60
CA LYS A 154 0.92 5.35 17.82
C LYS A 154 2.15 5.02 18.65
N GLU A 155 2.51 3.75 18.77
CA GLU A 155 3.73 3.34 19.45
C GLU A 155 5.00 3.81 18.72
N HIS A 156 5.00 3.78 17.38
CA HIS A 156 6.11 4.31 16.61
C HIS A 156 6.28 5.83 16.82
N VAL A 157 5.18 6.58 16.83
CA VAL A 157 5.20 8.01 17.17
C VAL A 157 5.76 8.20 18.60
N ARG A 158 5.33 7.38 19.59
CA ARG A 158 5.83 7.42 20.97
C ARG A 158 7.35 7.18 21.03
N ALA A 159 7.84 6.18 20.30
CA ALA A 159 9.26 5.83 20.27
C ALA A 159 10.16 6.96 19.73
N HIS A 160 9.63 7.81 18.86
CA HIS A 160 10.39 8.90 18.24
C HIS A 160 10.13 10.28 18.88
N TYR A 161 9.03 10.44 19.61
CA TYR A 161 8.73 11.65 20.35
C TYR A 161 9.52 11.77 21.65
N GLY A 162 9.71 10.67 22.38
CA GLY A 162 10.43 10.64 23.66
C GLY A 162 11.95 10.78 23.49
N ARG A 163 12.59 11.46 24.43
CA ARG A 163 14.06 11.61 24.46
C ARG A 163 14.80 10.39 25.03
N GLY A 164 14.09 9.39 25.57
CA GLY A 164 14.66 8.17 26.13
C GLY A 164 15.03 7.15 25.05
N ALA A 165 16.31 6.80 24.95
CA ALA A 165 16.76 5.78 23.99
C ALA A 165 16.45 4.35 24.48
N ASP A 166 16.27 4.17 25.79
CA ASP A 166 16.24 2.85 26.41
C ASP A 166 15.02 2.02 26.00
N ASP A 167 13.84 2.63 25.89
CA ASP A 167 12.62 1.91 25.49
C ASP A 167 12.42 1.82 23.96
N ARG A 168 13.12 2.65 23.18
CA ARG A 168 12.91 2.74 21.73
C ARG A 168 13.14 1.40 21.02
N ALA A 169 14.22 0.72 21.32
CA ALA A 169 14.56 -0.55 20.68
C ALA A 169 13.53 -1.64 20.97
N GLU A 170 13.06 -1.70 22.21
CA GLU A 170 12.02 -2.65 22.63
C GLU A 170 10.67 -2.37 21.93
N ILE A 171 10.28 -1.09 21.83
CA ILE A 171 9.06 -0.67 21.15
C ILE A 171 9.12 -1.05 19.68
N LEU A 172 10.21 -0.73 18.97
CA LEU A 172 10.36 -1.06 17.56
C LEU A 172 10.35 -2.58 17.34
N GLN A 173 11.01 -3.35 18.20
CA GLN A 173 10.98 -4.81 18.13
C GLN A 173 9.56 -5.36 18.35
N TRP A 174 8.79 -4.79 19.27
CA TRP A 174 7.40 -5.16 19.47
C TRP A 174 6.55 -4.82 18.23
N ILE A 175 6.74 -3.63 17.64
CA ILE A 175 6.07 -3.23 16.40
C ILE A 175 6.35 -4.22 15.29
N ASP A 176 7.63 -4.55 15.04
CA ASP A 176 8.03 -5.47 13.98
C ASP A 176 7.41 -6.86 14.15
N ARG A 177 7.44 -7.41 15.35
CA ARG A 177 6.81 -8.71 15.66
C ARG A 177 5.29 -8.67 15.42
N THR A 178 4.64 -7.58 15.78
CA THR A 178 3.19 -7.41 15.63
C THR A 178 2.82 -7.25 14.16
N LEU A 179 3.56 -6.43 13.41
CA LEU A 179 3.34 -6.18 12.00
C LEU A 179 3.69 -7.38 11.11
N TRP A 180 4.55 -8.29 11.57
CA TRP A 180 4.85 -9.53 10.84
C TRP A 180 3.60 -10.31 10.45
N ALA A 181 2.59 -10.35 11.32
CA ALA A 181 1.32 -11.02 11.05
C ALA A 181 0.48 -10.35 9.93
N PHE A 182 0.83 -9.14 9.54
CA PHE A 182 0.17 -8.37 8.47
C PHE A 182 1.01 -8.34 7.19
N LYS A 183 2.20 -8.90 7.16
CA LYS A 183 3.07 -8.84 5.99
C LYS A 183 2.39 -9.49 4.78
N SER A 184 2.41 -8.79 3.65
CA SER A 184 1.97 -9.29 2.34
C SER A 184 3.19 -9.76 1.56
N PHE A 185 3.12 -10.98 1.01
CA PHE A 185 4.16 -11.57 0.19
C PHE A 185 3.70 -11.65 -1.24
#